data_e234f1b603c1507312533d903583a458
#
_entry.id   e234f1b603c1507312533d903583a458
#
_cell.length_a   1.000
_cell.length_b   1.000
_cell.length_c   1.000
_cell.angle_alpha   90.00
_cell.angle_beta   90.00
_cell.angle_gamma   90.00
#
_symmetry.space_group_name_H-M   'P 1'
#
loop_
_entity.id
_entity.type
_entity.pdbx_description
1 polymer ?
#
loop_
_entity_poly.entity_id
_entity_poly.type
_entity_poly.pdbx_seq_one_letter_code
_entity_poly.pdbx_strand_id
1 'polypeptide(L)'
;MMSTAAATTTHTIEARISLEDETRCQQILALWMAALNRYDATAMDALMRFPHVRLSAGKVTVYDTPGNNPMDLFDRLRQQDGWHHSAWNETKLVQSSPTKAHYAVRYTRYREDGSIIGIYDSLYVFSALDGDWRIQCRSSFGP
;
A
#
# COMPACT_ATOMS: atom_id res chain seq x y z
N MET A 1 47.67 -4.34 18.67
CA MET A 1 47.01 -4.37 18.22
C MET A 1 45.89 -4.25 18.65
N MET A 2 45.26 -3.90 18.37
CA MET A 2 44.23 -3.71 18.72
C MET A 2 43.22 -4.25 18.41
N SER A 3 42.59 -4.53 18.91
CA SER A 3 41.64 -5.11 18.69
C SER A 3 40.63 -4.48 18.32
N THR A 4 40.13 -4.65 17.65
CA THR A 4 39.14 -4.21 17.23
C THR A 4 37.99 -4.74 17.64
N ALA A 5 37.92 -4.92 18.71
CA ALA A 5 36.81 -5.48 19.24
C ALA A 5 35.62 -4.78 18.88
N ALA A 6 35.82 -3.66 18.64
CA ALA A 6 34.73 -2.94 18.32
C ALA A 6 34.01 -3.46 17.13
N ALA A 7 34.68 -4.22 16.46
CA ALA A 7 34.08 -4.74 15.31
C ALA A 7 32.90 -5.61 15.61
N THR A 8 32.67 -5.87 16.83
CA THR A 8 31.53 -6.65 17.17
C THR A 8 30.29 -5.78 17.07
N THR A 9 29.82 -5.59 15.92
CA THR A 9 28.55 -4.93 15.74
C THR A 9 27.45 -5.95 15.88
N THR A 10 26.67 -5.82 16.90
CA THR A 10 25.51 -6.66 17.07
C THR A 10 24.34 -6.00 16.34
N HIS A 11 23.86 -6.64 15.33
CA HIS A 11 22.65 -6.20 14.68
C HIS A 11 21.46 -6.75 15.45
N THR A 12 20.90 -5.90 16.28
CA THR A 12 19.70 -6.26 17.00
C THR A 12 18.49 -6.05 16.10
N ILE A 13 17.64 -7.05 16.02
CA ILE A 13 16.36 -6.87 15.34
C ILE A 13 15.57 -5.87 16.14
N GLU A 14 15.20 -4.75 15.52
CA GLU A 14 14.39 -3.75 16.19
C GLU A 14 13.02 -4.32 16.54
N ALA A 15 12.39 -3.72 17.53
CA ALA A 15 11.03 -4.06 17.88
C ALA A 15 10.12 -3.94 16.66
N ARG A 16 9.17 -4.82 16.57
CA ARG A 16 8.19 -4.83 15.50
C ARG A 16 7.02 -3.91 15.83
N ILE A 17 6.18 -3.68 14.85
CA ILE A 17 4.92 -2.97 15.02
C ILE A 17 4.09 -3.62 16.15
N SER A 18 3.39 -2.81 16.92
CA SER A 18 2.46 -3.32 17.94
C SER A 18 1.24 -3.96 17.31
N LEU A 19 0.55 -4.82 18.06
CA LEU A 19 -0.70 -5.42 17.59
C LEU A 19 -1.77 -4.36 17.32
N GLU A 20 -1.82 -3.31 18.13
CA GLU A 20 -2.75 -2.21 17.93
C GLU A 20 -2.49 -1.49 16.62
N ASP A 21 -1.23 -1.17 16.33
CA ASP A 21 -0.85 -0.49 15.09
C ASP A 21 -1.02 -1.40 13.88
N GLU A 22 -0.75 -2.69 14.03
CA GLU A 22 -1.03 -3.66 12.96
C GLU A 22 -2.51 -3.71 12.63
N THR A 23 -3.37 -3.72 13.63
CA THR A 23 -4.81 -3.64 13.44
C THR A 23 -5.19 -2.36 12.70
N ARG A 24 -4.56 -1.25 13.06
CA ARG A 24 -4.81 0.04 12.37
C ARG A 24 -4.41 -0.03 10.89
N CYS A 25 -3.26 -0.61 10.57
CA CYS A 25 -2.84 -0.77 9.18
C CYS A 25 -3.82 -1.66 8.39
N GLN A 26 -4.31 -2.73 8.98
CA GLN A 26 -5.32 -3.58 8.35
C GLN A 26 -6.64 -2.82 8.12
N GLN A 27 -7.04 -1.98 9.05
CA GLN A 27 -8.19 -1.09 8.86
C GLN A 27 -7.99 -0.13 7.69
N ILE A 28 -6.78 0.44 7.58
CA ILE A 28 -6.45 1.34 6.47
C ILE A 28 -6.54 0.61 5.13
N LEU A 29 -6.06 -0.63 5.04
CA LEU A 29 -6.20 -1.43 3.82
C LEU A 29 -7.67 -1.68 3.47
N ALA A 30 -8.51 -1.96 4.46
CA ALA A 30 -9.95 -2.14 4.24
C ALA A 30 -10.62 -0.84 3.77
N LEU A 31 -10.30 0.28 4.40
CA LEU A 31 -10.82 1.61 4.02
C LEU A 31 -10.35 2.02 2.63
N TRP A 32 -9.10 1.70 2.29
CA TRP A 32 -8.53 1.95 0.96
C TRP A 32 -9.32 1.24 -0.12
N MET A 33 -9.56 -0.05 0.05
CA MET A 33 -10.31 -0.84 -0.92
C MET A 33 -11.76 -0.34 -1.03
N ALA A 34 -12.39 0.02 0.08
CA ALA A 34 -13.74 0.58 0.07
C ALA A 34 -13.80 1.92 -0.68
N ALA A 35 -12.83 2.80 -0.44
CA ALA A 35 -12.75 4.09 -1.13
C ALA A 35 -12.52 3.91 -2.63
N LEU A 36 -11.62 3.00 -3.00
CA LEU A 36 -11.35 2.66 -4.40
C LEU A 36 -12.63 2.19 -5.10
N ASN A 37 -13.36 1.28 -4.48
CA ASN A 37 -14.55 0.68 -5.07
C ASN A 37 -15.72 1.66 -5.21
N ARG A 38 -15.78 2.70 -4.39
CA ARG A 38 -16.78 3.77 -4.58
C ARG A 38 -16.23 4.96 -5.36
N TYR A 39 -15.03 4.81 -5.92
CA TYR A 39 -14.43 5.83 -6.76
C TYR A 39 -14.20 7.16 -6.04
N ASP A 40 -13.73 7.08 -4.81
CA ASP A 40 -13.55 8.23 -3.92
C ASP A 40 -12.08 8.58 -3.74
N ALA A 41 -11.55 9.39 -4.67
CA ALA A 41 -10.14 9.80 -4.64
C ALA A 41 -9.80 10.61 -3.38
N THR A 42 -10.70 11.42 -2.88
CA THR A 42 -10.47 12.22 -1.67
C THR A 42 -10.30 11.33 -0.45
N ALA A 43 -11.13 10.30 -0.32
CA ALA A 43 -11.00 9.34 0.78
C ALA A 43 -9.70 8.52 0.66
N MET A 44 -9.28 8.17 -0.56
CA MET A 44 -7.99 7.51 -0.78
C MET A 44 -6.83 8.42 -0.38
N ASP A 45 -6.86 9.70 -0.75
CA ASP A 45 -5.82 10.66 -0.39
C ASP A 45 -5.69 10.80 1.13
N ALA A 46 -6.79 10.73 1.87
CA ALA A 46 -6.77 10.82 3.31
C ALA A 46 -6.04 9.66 3.99
N LEU A 47 -5.85 8.55 3.27
CA LEU A 47 -5.14 7.37 3.77
C LEU A 47 -3.68 7.34 3.33
N MET A 48 -3.25 8.25 2.48
CA MET A 48 -1.88 8.35 2.00
C MET A 48 -1.07 9.36 2.77
N ARG A 49 0.22 9.07 2.91
CA ARG A 49 1.20 10.06 3.38
C ARG A 49 1.92 10.61 2.16
N PHE A 50 2.00 11.93 2.10
CA PHE A 50 2.65 12.64 1.00
C PHE A 50 4.06 13.10 1.39
N PRO A 51 5.03 13.11 0.49
CA PRO A 51 4.90 12.65 -0.90
C PRO A 51 4.69 11.13 -0.94
N HIS A 52 3.75 10.69 -1.75
CA HIS A 52 3.44 9.28 -1.95
C HIS A 52 4.06 8.78 -3.25
N VAL A 53 4.71 7.63 -3.21
CA VAL A 53 5.38 7.06 -4.38
C VAL A 53 4.65 5.81 -4.85
N ARG A 54 4.38 5.73 -6.15
CA ARG A 54 3.81 4.56 -6.78
C ARG A 54 4.72 4.05 -7.87
N LEU A 55 5.04 2.76 -7.82
CA LEU A 55 5.78 2.04 -8.85
C LEU A 55 4.80 1.09 -9.53
N SER A 56 4.56 1.26 -10.81
CA SER A 56 3.63 0.39 -11.55
C SER A 56 3.84 0.54 -13.04
N ALA A 57 3.74 -0.55 -13.77
CA ALA A 57 3.86 -0.58 -15.23
C ALA A 57 5.17 0.05 -15.74
N GLY A 58 6.27 -0.17 -15.01
CA GLY A 58 7.58 0.40 -15.37
C GLY A 58 7.70 1.89 -15.15
N LYS A 59 6.76 2.49 -14.40
CA LYS A 59 6.70 3.93 -14.21
C LYS A 59 6.76 4.27 -12.73
N VAL A 60 7.50 5.33 -12.41
CA VAL A 60 7.52 5.94 -11.09
C VAL A 60 6.61 7.16 -11.11
N THR A 61 5.64 7.18 -10.21
CA THR A 61 4.75 8.33 -10.05
C THR A 61 4.91 8.86 -8.63
N VAL A 62 5.12 10.16 -8.50
CA VAL A 62 5.20 10.83 -7.20
C VAL A 62 4.00 11.76 -7.07
N TYR A 63 3.23 11.54 -6.02
CA TYR A 63 2.14 12.45 -5.65
C TYR A 63 2.65 13.32 -4.51
N ASP A 64 2.87 14.60 -4.78
CA ASP A 64 3.47 15.51 -3.79
C ASP A 64 2.49 15.96 -2.71
N THR A 65 1.23 16.15 -3.08
CA THR A 65 0.19 16.69 -2.21
C THR A 65 -1.14 16.02 -2.49
N PRO A 66 -2.10 16.07 -1.55
CA PRO A 66 -3.46 15.62 -1.81
C PRO A 66 -4.09 16.34 -3.01
N GLY A 67 -5.00 15.66 -3.69
CA GLY A 67 -5.70 16.20 -4.86
C GLY A 67 -5.04 15.86 -6.19
N ASN A 68 -3.86 15.25 -6.18
CA ASN A 68 -3.13 14.86 -7.38
C ASN A 68 -3.22 13.37 -7.68
N ASN A 69 -4.22 12.69 -7.14
CA ASN A 69 -4.45 11.27 -7.37
C ASN A 69 -5.59 11.09 -8.38
N PRO A 70 -5.30 11.12 -9.68
CA PRO A 70 -6.35 10.96 -10.67
C PRO A 70 -6.83 9.50 -10.70
N MET A 71 -8.11 9.32 -10.96
CA MET A 71 -8.71 7.99 -11.12
C MET A 71 -8.67 7.51 -12.59
N ASP A 72 -7.81 8.11 -13.40
CA ASP A 72 -7.71 7.83 -14.84
C ASP A 72 -7.53 6.34 -15.17
N LEU A 73 -6.72 5.65 -14.38
CA LEU A 73 -6.52 4.21 -14.55
C LEU A 73 -7.85 3.47 -14.46
N PHE A 74 -8.67 3.81 -13.48
CA PHE A 74 -9.94 3.13 -13.26
C PHE A 74 -10.99 3.53 -14.30
N ASP A 75 -10.93 4.76 -14.82
CA ASP A 75 -11.73 5.15 -15.97
C ASP A 75 -11.39 4.29 -17.18
N ARG A 76 -10.10 4.10 -17.46
CA ARG A 76 -9.66 3.24 -18.57
C ARG A 76 -10.05 1.79 -18.34
N LEU A 77 -9.87 1.27 -17.13
CA LEU A 77 -10.27 -0.10 -16.82
C LEU A 77 -11.77 -0.33 -16.97
N ARG A 78 -12.58 0.66 -16.61
CA ARG A 78 -14.04 0.60 -16.83
C ARG A 78 -14.38 0.56 -18.30
N GLN A 79 -13.76 1.43 -19.10
CA GLN A 79 -14.04 1.55 -20.53
C GLN A 79 -13.51 0.36 -21.33
N GLN A 80 -12.30 -0.11 -21.01
CA GLN A 80 -11.62 -1.14 -21.79
C GLN A 80 -11.95 -2.54 -21.32
N ASP A 81 -12.00 -2.75 -20.00
CA ASP A 81 -12.09 -4.08 -19.41
C ASP A 81 -13.36 -4.32 -18.61
N GLY A 82 -14.20 -3.30 -18.45
CA GLY A 82 -15.43 -3.42 -17.69
C GLY A 82 -15.20 -3.53 -16.18
N TRP A 83 -14.13 -2.94 -15.66
CA TRP A 83 -13.88 -2.96 -14.21
C TRP A 83 -15.06 -2.40 -13.43
N HIS A 84 -15.49 -3.13 -12.42
CA HIS A 84 -16.58 -2.75 -11.53
C HIS A 84 -16.07 -2.56 -10.11
N HIS A 85 -15.30 -3.52 -9.60
CA HIS A 85 -14.74 -3.46 -8.25
C HIS A 85 -13.51 -4.35 -8.12
N SER A 86 -12.79 -4.14 -7.03
CA SER A 86 -11.66 -4.97 -6.64
C SER A 86 -11.86 -5.50 -5.22
N ALA A 87 -11.16 -6.57 -4.88
CA ALA A 87 -11.17 -7.13 -3.55
C ALA A 87 -9.78 -7.62 -3.16
N TRP A 88 -9.44 -7.51 -1.88
CA TRP A 88 -8.23 -8.12 -1.35
C TRP A 88 -8.39 -9.63 -1.30
N ASN A 89 -7.37 -10.36 -1.82
CA ASN A 89 -7.25 -11.79 -1.62
C ASN A 89 -6.38 -12.07 -0.39
N GLU A 90 -5.34 -11.25 -0.19
CA GLU A 90 -4.39 -11.43 0.89
C GLU A 90 -3.79 -10.07 1.26
N THR A 91 -3.62 -9.84 2.57
CA THR A 91 -2.92 -8.68 3.11
C THR A 91 -2.02 -9.17 4.22
N LYS A 92 -0.75 -9.39 3.91
CA LYS A 92 0.19 -10.03 4.81
C LYS A 92 1.28 -9.08 5.24
N LEU A 93 1.42 -8.87 6.55
CA LEU A 93 2.57 -8.15 7.10
C LEU A 93 3.83 -8.99 6.89
N VAL A 94 4.83 -8.43 6.23
CA VAL A 94 6.07 -9.15 5.91
C VAL A 94 7.30 -8.60 6.64
N GLN A 95 7.30 -7.31 6.93
CA GLN A 95 8.38 -6.65 7.66
C GLN A 95 7.81 -5.45 8.40
N SER A 96 8.31 -5.17 9.59
CA SER A 96 7.85 -4.01 10.33
C SER A 96 8.87 -3.51 11.37
N SER A 97 8.68 -2.27 11.75
CA SER A 97 9.27 -1.61 12.90
C SER A 97 8.15 -0.87 13.65
N PRO A 98 8.42 -0.23 14.78
CA PRO A 98 7.40 0.55 15.46
C PRO A 98 6.77 1.68 14.63
N THR A 99 7.43 2.11 13.57
CA THR A 99 6.96 3.26 12.76
C THR A 99 6.86 2.99 11.27
N LYS A 100 7.09 1.75 10.85
CA LYS A 100 7.06 1.39 9.43
C LYS A 100 6.59 -0.05 9.27
N ALA A 101 5.79 -0.31 8.25
CA ALA A 101 5.30 -1.65 7.98
C ALA A 101 5.19 -1.91 6.48
N HIS A 102 5.58 -3.11 6.06
CA HIS A 102 5.44 -3.57 4.71
C HIS A 102 4.40 -4.67 4.65
N TYR A 103 3.42 -4.50 3.76
CA TYR A 103 2.36 -5.48 3.53
C TYR A 103 2.45 -6.01 2.11
N ALA A 104 2.66 -7.32 1.98
CA ALA A 104 2.49 -8.01 0.71
C ALA A 104 1.01 -8.26 0.52
N VAL A 105 0.45 -7.76 -0.56
CA VAL A 105 -0.97 -7.87 -0.82
C VAL A 105 -1.22 -8.51 -2.17
N ARG A 106 -2.36 -9.16 -2.30
CA ARG A 106 -2.86 -9.66 -3.58
C ARG A 106 -4.29 -9.20 -3.71
N TYR A 107 -4.67 -8.75 -4.89
CA TYR A 107 -6.03 -8.29 -5.15
C TYR A 107 -6.53 -8.77 -6.51
N THR A 108 -7.83 -8.89 -6.61
CA THR A 108 -8.52 -9.28 -7.84
C THR A 108 -9.34 -8.10 -8.34
N ARG A 109 -9.29 -7.84 -9.63
CA ARG A 109 -10.20 -6.91 -10.31
C ARG A 109 -11.32 -7.68 -10.96
N TYR A 110 -12.56 -7.24 -10.73
CA TYR A 110 -13.79 -7.90 -11.19
C TYR A 110 -14.60 -7.02 -12.12
N ARG A 111 -15.31 -7.66 -13.04
CA ARG A 111 -16.41 -7.05 -13.79
C ARG A 111 -17.70 -7.14 -12.97
N GLU A 112 -18.74 -6.42 -13.43
CA GLU A 112 -20.03 -6.41 -12.74
C GLU A 112 -20.65 -7.81 -12.63
N ASP A 113 -20.46 -8.65 -13.63
CA ASP A 113 -20.96 -10.03 -13.64
C ASP A 113 -20.16 -10.98 -12.75
N GLY A 114 -19.13 -10.49 -12.06
CA GLY A 114 -18.28 -11.29 -11.21
C GLY A 114 -17.11 -11.97 -11.91
N SER A 115 -17.01 -11.82 -13.22
CA SER A 115 -15.85 -12.37 -13.94
C SER A 115 -14.58 -11.60 -13.61
N ILE A 116 -13.44 -12.28 -13.70
CA ILE A 116 -12.14 -11.75 -13.28
C ILE A 116 -11.45 -11.07 -14.46
N ILE A 117 -11.01 -9.83 -14.23
CA ILE A 117 -10.13 -9.11 -15.16
C ILE A 117 -8.70 -9.56 -14.96
N GLY A 118 -8.26 -9.65 -13.71
CA GLY A 118 -6.90 -10.06 -13.36
C GLY A 118 -6.69 -10.13 -11.86
N ILE A 119 -5.64 -10.85 -11.47
CA ILE A 119 -5.19 -11.01 -10.09
C ILE A 119 -3.76 -10.50 -10.03
N TYR A 120 -3.46 -9.62 -9.08
CA TYR A 120 -2.19 -8.92 -9.04
C TYR A 120 -1.58 -8.90 -7.65
N ASP A 121 -0.25 -9.01 -7.61
CA ASP A 121 0.52 -8.79 -6.39
C ASP A 121 0.94 -7.34 -6.28
N SER A 122 1.07 -6.86 -5.04
CA SER A 122 1.53 -5.52 -4.75
C SER A 122 2.22 -5.48 -3.38
N LEU A 123 3.05 -4.48 -3.16
CA LEU A 123 3.63 -4.19 -1.86
C LEU A 123 3.19 -2.81 -1.43
N TYR A 124 2.59 -2.72 -0.24
CA TYR A 124 2.20 -1.45 0.36
C TYR A 124 3.12 -1.14 1.53
N VAL A 125 3.68 0.05 1.53
CA VAL A 125 4.56 0.53 2.59
C VAL A 125 3.82 1.58 3.40
N PHE A 126 3.64 1.28 4.69
CA PHE A 126 3.04 2.19 5.65
C PHE A 126 4.12 2.90 6.44
N SER A 127 3.88 4.13 6.78
CA SER A 127 4.70 4.88 7.74
C SER A 127 3.82 5.53 8.79
N ALA A 128 4.37 5.68 9.99
CA ALA A 128 3.72 6.38 11.08
C ALA A 128 4.50 7.64 11.43
N LEU A 129 3.76 8.74 11.63
CA LEU A 129 4.29 9.99 12.15
C LEU A 129 3.42 10.37 13.35
N ASP A 130 4.02 10.39 14.54
CA ASP A 130 3.29 10.66 15.78
C ASP A 130 2.08 9.75 15.96
N GLY A 131 2.25 8.47 15.65
CA GLY A 131 1.18 7.48 15.77
C GLY A 131 0.14 7.49 14.66
N ASP A 132 0.27 8.41 13.70
CA ASP A 132 -0.64 8.49 12.55
C ASP A 132 -0.10 7.62 11.42
N TRP A 133 -0.70 6.47 11.20
CA TRP A 133 -0.33 5.53 10.14
C TRP A 133 -0.99 5.88 8.82
N ARG A 134 -0.19 5.88 7.75
CA ARG A 134 -0.68 6.10 6.38
C ARG A 134 0.12 5.31 5.37
N ILE A 135 -0.43 5.15 4.18
CA ILE A 135 0.25 4.49 3.07
C ILE A 135 1.23 5.48 2.43
N GLN A 136 2.53 5.17 2.53
CA GLN A 136 3.60 6.03 1.99
C GLN A 136 4.01 5.66 0.58
N CYS A 137 3.96 4.38 0.24
CA CYS A 137 4.43 3.87 -1.05
C CYS A 137 3.63 2.63 -1.44
N ARG A 138 3.44 2.47 -2.75
CA ARG A 138 2.85 1.27 -3.34
C ARG A 138 3.71 0.82 -4.51
N SER A 139 4.02 -0.47 -4.55
CA SER A 139 4.69 -1.09 -5.69
C SER A 139 3.79 -2.22 -6.21
N SER A 140 3.31 -2.10 -7.43
CA SER A 140 2.31 -3.02 -7.97
C SER A 140 2.78 -3.66 -9.27
N PHE A 141 2.40 -4.92 -9.46
CA PHE A 141 2.59 -5.65 -10.71
C PHE A 141 1.38 -5.49 -11.65
N GLY A 142 0.28 -4.97 -11.16
CA GLY A 142 -0.86 -4.61 -11.97
C GLY A 142 -0.66 -3.26 -12.67
N PRO A 143 -1.31 -3.04 -13.79
CA PRO A 143 -1.28 -1.76 -14.45
C PRO A 143 -1.97 -0.68 -13.63
#